data_e02b02b9c949733a58d47a1a346c3ba3
#
_entry.id   e02b02b9c949733a58d47a1a346c3ba3
#
_cell.length_a   1.000
_cell.length_b   1.000
_cell.length_c   1.000
_cell.angle_alpha   90.00
_cell.angle_beta   90.00
_cell.angle_gamma   90.00
#
_symmetry.space_group_name_H-M   'P 1'
#
loop_
_entity.id
_entity.type
_entity.pdbx_description
1 polymer ?
#
loop_
_entity_poly.entity_id
_entity_poly.type
_entity_poly.pdbx_seq_one_letter_code
_entity_poly.pdbx_strand_id
1 'polypeptide(L)'
;EIMPSLVGSEMCIRDSDHYAASDTCRTEDTNYNIVHVGDVLADTLTNAGLEVLHDRTIYDYPSYTGSYSRSGAAVQEYLSQYPSLRIVIDLHRDALCSDSVVYKTVAEVPDAACAQVMLLVGTNASGLYHPHWEENLRLAVYLQDAAVQAHPTLMRPITLVNERYNQHLTRGSLIIEVGSSGNTLQEAVRAVRL
;
A
#
# COMPACT_ATOMS: atom_id res chain seq x y z
N GLU A 1 12.33 1.93 -18.64
CA GLU A 1 12.44 0.84 -17.65
C GLU A 1 11.16 0.75 -16.87
N ILE A 2 10.55 -0.40 -16.89
CA ILE A 2 9.19 -0.64 -16.45
C ILE A 2 9.10 -0.77 -14.94
N MET A 3 8.13 -0.14 -14.37
CA MET A 3 7.96 0.04 -12.94
C MET A 3 6.60 -0.46 -12.42
N PRO A 4 6.28 -0.28 -11.15
CA PRO A 4 5.52 -1.21 -10.36
C PRO A 4 4.08 -1.42 -10.80
N SER A 5 3.62 -2.64 -10.68
CA SER A 5 2.20 -2.95 -10.61
C SER A 5 1.70 -2.61 -9.21
N LEU A 6 0.68 -1.79 -9.11
CA LEU A 6 -0.05 -1.55 -7.88
C LEU A 6 -1.22 -2.52 -7.83
N VAL A 7 -1.15 -3.48 -6.92
CA VAL A 7 -2.26 -4.38 -6.63
C VAL A 7 -2.93 -3.87 -5.37
N GLY A 8 -4.10 -3.26 -5.50
CA GLY A 8 -4.81 -2.71 -4.35
C GLY A 8 -5.68 -3.77 -3.66
N SER A 9 -5.54 -3.91 -2.36
CA SER A 9 -6.56 -4.51 -1.52
C SER A 9 -7.21 -3.47 -0.63
N GLU A 10 -8.49 -3.60 -0.38
CA GLU A 10 -9.29 -2.53 0.19
C GLU A 10 -9.11 -2.29 1.66
N MET A 11 -9.05 -1.02 2.01
CA MET A 11 -9.65 -0.53 3.25
C MET A 11 -10.31 0.83 3.05
N CYS A 12 -11.46 1.02 3.68
CA CYS A 12 -12.24 2.24 3.63
C CYS A 12 -11.48 3.41 4.23
N ILE A 13 -11.21 4.46 3.47
CA ILE A 13 -10.70 5.73 3.98
C ILE A 13 -11.90 6.57 4.41
N ARG A 14 -11.97 6.95 5.68
CA ARG A 14 -13.00 7.85 6.17
C ARG A 14 -12.65 9.27 5.79
N ASP A 15 -13.52 9.91 5.02
CA ASP A 15 -13.53 11.35 4.89
C ASP A 15 -14.31 11.93 6.07
N SER A 16 -13.63 12.71 6.92
CA SER A 16 -14.23 13.24 8.15
C SER A 16 -15.18 14.40 7.91
N ASP A 17 -15.21 15.00 6.72
CA ASP A 17 -15.91 16.27 6.54
C ASP A 17 -17.28 16.17 5.84
N HIS A 18 -17.65 15.07 5.15
CA HIS A 18 -18.88 15.07 4.36
C HIS A 18 -19.70 13.77 4.28
N TYR A 19 -19.30 12.67 4.90
CA TYR A 19 -20.14 11.48 4.89
C TYR A 19 -20.37 10.95 6.31
N ALA A 20 -21.64 10.84 6.66
CA ALA A 20 -22.05 10.03 7.80
C ALA A 20 -21.32 8.69 7.73
N ALA A 21 -20.64 8.33 8.82
CA ALA A 21 -19.94 7.08 8.94
C ALA A 21 -20.84 5.95 8.42
N SER A 22 -20.44 5.31 7.32
CA SER A 22 -20.97 3.98 7.08
C SER A 22 -20.53 3.14 8.25
N ASP A 23 -21.41 2.31 8.81
CA ASP A 23 -21.10 1.42 9.94
C ASP A 23 -20.00 0.41 9.60
N THR A 24 -19.45 0.47 8.37
CA THR A 24 -18.41 -0.39 7.86
C THR A 24 -17.16 0.41 7.52
N CYS A 25 -15.99 -0.14 7.85
CA CYS A 25 -14.70 0.43 7.45
C CYS A 25 -14.33 0.13 5.98
N ARG A 26 -15.28 -0.35 5.16
CA ARG A 26 -15.07 -0.77 3.77
C ARG A 26 -16.11 -0.18 2.84
N THR A 27 -15.68 0.20 1.63
CA THR A 27 -16.54 0.60 0.54
C THR A 27 -16.04 0.06 -0.80
N GLU A 28 -16.96 -0.38 -1.65
CA GLU A 28 -16.65 -0.78 -3.03
C GLU A 28 -16.59 0.44 -3.98
N ASP A 29 -16.98 1.63 -3.51
CA ASP A 29 -16.83 2.85 -4.30
C ASP A 29 -15.36 3.25 -4.38
N THR A 30 -14.77 3.02 -5.54
CA THR A 30 -13.36 3.27 -5.81
C THR A 30 -12.96 4.74 -5.76
N ASN A 31 -13.90 5.67 -5.64
CA ASN A 31 -13.60 7.09 -5.45
C ASN A 31 -13.25 7.41 -3.98
N TYR A 32 -13.59 6.51 -3.04
CA TYR A 32 -13.47 6.74 -1.60
C TYR A 32 -12.67 5.66 -0.87
N ASN A 33 -11.99 4.79 -1.58
CA ASN A 33 -11.19 3.71 -1.01
C ASN A 33 -9.72 3.76 -1.44
N ILE A 34 -8.95 2.74 -1.09
CA ILE A 34 -7.52 2.68 -1.38
C ILE A 34 -7.20 2.67 -2.89
N VAL A 35 -8.16 2.27 -3.75
CA VAL A 35 -7.98 2.32 -5.20
C VAL A 35 -7.77 3.76 -5.68
N HIS A 36 -8.52 4.74 -5.13
CA HIS A 36 -8.30 6.15 -5.45
C HIS A 36 -6.91 6.64 -5.03
N VAL A 37 -6.42 6.20 -3.88
CA VAL A 37 -5.05 6.52 -3.43
C VAL A 37 -4.03 5.91 -4.41
N GLY A 38 -4.30 4.69 -4.88
CA GLY A 38 -3.52 4.00 -5.90
C GLY A 38 -3.51 4.75 -7.24
N ASP A 39 -4.65 5.31 -7.69
CA ASP A 39 -4.71 6.16 -8.90
C ASP A 39 -3.75 7.35 -8.77
N VAL A 40 -3.80 8.05 -7.64
CA VAL A 40 -2.94 9.22 -7.40
C VAL A 40 -1.48 8.84 -7.33
N LEU A 41 -1.15 7.71 -6.68
CA LEU A 41 0.23 7.21 -6.64
C LEU A 41 0.72 6.83 -8.04
N ALA A 42 -0.09 6.13 -8.83
CA ALA A 42 0.22 5.77 -10.21
C ALA A 42 0.49 7.00 -11.09
N ASP A 43 -0.37 8.02 -10.97
CA ASP A 43 -0.18 9.29 -11.67
C ASP A 43 1.12 10.00 -11.22
N THR A 44 1.41 10.01 -9.91
CA THR A 44 2.62 10.64 -9.35
C THR A 44 3.88 9.96 -9.90
N LEU A 45 3.92 8.64 -9.87
CA LEU A 45 5.05 7.85 -10.38
C LEU A 45 5.18 8.00 -11.90
N THR A 46 4.08 8.00 -12.65
CA THR A 46 4.09 8.20 -14.10
C THR A 46 4.61 9.57 -14.48
N ASN A 47 4.20 10.62 -13.76
CA ASN A 47 4.71 11.97 -13.94
C ASN A 47 6.20 12.10 -13.60
N ALA A 48 6.72 11.24 -12.73
CA ALA A 48 8.14 11.11 -12.43
C ALA A 48 8.92 10.32 -13.51
N GLY A 49 8.26 9.84 -14.56
CA GLY A 49 8.88 9.13 -15.69
C GLY A 49 8.92 7.61 -15.54
N LEU A 50 8.15 7.04 -14.64
CA LEU A 50 8.07 5.60 -14.43
C LEU A 50 6.89 5.01 -15.23
N GLU A 51 7.06 3.82 -15.81
CA GLU A 51 5.94 3.07 -16.39
C GLU A 51 5.21 2.31 -15.29
N VAL A 52 3.92 2.56 -15.11
CA VAL A 52 3.10 2.01 -14.03
C VAL A 52 1.90 1.25 -14.59
N LEU A 53 1.66 0.06 -14.07
CA LEU A 53 0.44 -0.69 -14.24
C LEU A 53 -0.36 -0.61 -12.94
N HIS A 54 -1.54 -0.03 -12.96
CA HIS A 54 -2.41 0.04 -11.79
C HIS A 54 -3.57 -0.94 -11.95
N ASP A 55 -3.57 -2.01 -11.18
CA ASP A 55 -4.71 -2.92 -11.07
C ASP A 55 -5.70 -2.35 -10.04
N ARG A 56 -6.90 -2.04 -10.48
CA ARG A 56 -7.98 -1.46 -9.68
C ARG A 56 -8.95 -2.51 -9.14
N THR A 57 -8.58 -3.80 -9.26
CA THR A 57 -9.44 -4.91 -8.82
C THR A 57 -9.49 -5.00 -7.30
N ILE A 58 -10.69 -5.14 -6.77
CA ILE A 58 -10.97 -5.31 -5.35
C ILE A 58 -10.91 -6.80 -5.02
N TYR A 59 -9.75 -7.28 -4.56
CA TYR A 59 -9.50 -8.71 -4.37
C TYR A 59 -10.14 -9.30 -3.12
N ASP A 60 -10.53 -8.51 -2.15
CA ASP A 60 -11.20 -8.96 -0.93
C ASP A 60 -12.73 -8.99 -1.03
N TYR A 61 -13.29 -8.67 -2.19
CA TYR A 61 -14.68 -8.86 -2.54
C TYR A 61 -14.88 -10.13 -3.41
N PRO A 62 -15.95 -10.91 -3.24
CA PRO A 62 -17.01 -10.81 -2.22
C PRO A 62 -16.62 -11.38 -0.85
N SER A 63 -15.39 -11.84 -0.67
CA SER A 63 -14.91 -12.43 0.58
C SER A 63 -13.45 -12.10 0.81
N TYR A 64 -13.10 -11.72 2.03
CA TYR A 64 -11.72 -11.56 2.47
C TYR A 64 -10.93 -12.87 2.34
N THR A 65 -11.57 -13.99 2.68
CA THR A 65 -10.94 -15.31 2.55
C THR A 65 -10.57 -15.59 1.10
N GLY A 66 -9.29 -15.88 0.87
CA GLY A 66 -8.75 -16.14 -0.46
C GLY A 66 -8.35 -14.89 -1.25
N SER A 67 -8.42 -13.67 -0.69
CA SER A 67 -7.99 -12.43 -1.34
C SER A 67 -6.54 -12.53 -1.84
N TYR A 68 -5.61 -12.97 -1.00
CA TYR A 68 -4.20 -13.18 -1.38
C TYR A 68 -4.00 -14.25 -2.46
N SER A 69 -4.86 -15.25 -2.55
CA SER A 69 -4.78 -16.22 -3.66
C SER A 69 -5.21 -15.57 -4.98
N ARG A 70 -6.26 -14.73 -4.95
CA ARG A 70 -6.76 -14.02 -6.13
C ARG A 70 -5.75 -12.96 -6.60
N SER A 71 -5.26 -12.12 -5.69
CA SER A 71 -4.24 -11.11 -6.03
C SER A 71 -2.93 -11.75 -6.49
N GLY A 72 -2.50 -12.84 -5.85
CA GLY A 72 -1.30 -13.58 -6.26
C GLY A 72 -1.41 -14.17 -7.67
N ALA A 73 -2.58 -14.68 -8.06
CA ALA A 73 -2.82 -15.15 -9.42
C ALA A 73 -2.73 -14.01 -10.45
N ALA A 74 -3.32 -12.85 -10.14
CA ALA A 74 -3.23 -11.67 -10.99
C ALA A 74 -1.78 -11.17 -11.15
N VAL A 75 -1.03 -11.09 -10.04
CA VAL A 75 0.41 -10.72 -10.09
C VAL A 75 1.19 -11.68 -10.98
N GLN A 76 0.95 -13.00 -10.88
CA GLN A 76 1.62 -13.99 -11.73
C GLN A 76 1.28 -13.78 -13.21
N GLU A 77 0.03 -13.45 -13.53
CA GLU A 77 -0.40 -13.14 -14.88
C GLU A 77 0.30 -11.88 -15.42
N TYR A 78 0.36 -10.80 -14.66
CA TYR A 78 1.10 -9.57 -15.02
C TYR A 78 2.59 -9.84 -15.23
N LEU A 79 3.22 -10.59 -14.34
CA LEU A 79 4.64 -10.97 -14.49
C LEU A 79 4.91 -11.82 -15.74
N SER A 80 3.93 -12.62 -16.17
CA SER A 80 4.00 -13.38 -17.43
C SER A 80 3.84 -12.49 -18.65
N GLN A 81 2.90 -11.53 -18.60
CA GLN A 81 2.63 -10.60 -19.70
C GLN A 81 3.72 -9.53 -19.85
N TYR A 82 4.31 -9.10 -18.74
CA TYR A 82 5.29 -8.03 -18.66
C TYR A 82 6.59 -8.51 -18.01
N PRO A 83 7.47 -9.23 -18.72
CA PRO A 83 8.71 -9.77 -18.15
C PRO A 83 9.70 -8.71 -17.62
N SER A 84 9.51 -7.47 -18.00
CA SER A 84 10.29 -6.30 -17.51
C SER A 84 9.79 -5.77 -16.17
N LEU A 85 8.63 -6.19 -15.68
CA LEU A 85 8.09 -5.78 -14.36
C LEU A 85 9.04 -6.19 -13.24
N ARG A 86 9.46 -5.22 -12.43
CA ARG A 86 10.49 -5.42 -11.38
C ARG A 86 9.95 -5.23 -9.97
N ILE A 87 9.01 -4.30 -9.82
CA ILE A 87 8.47 -3.90 -8.51
C ILE A 87 6.97 -4.17 -8.51
N VAL A 88 6.50 -4.79 -7.44
CA VAL A 88 5.07 -5.01 -7.17
C VAL A 88 4.75 -4.36 -5.83
N ILE A 89 3.83 -3.43 -5.84
CA ILE A 89 3.35 -2.74 -4.64
C ILE A 89 1.92 -3.20 -4.36
N ASP A 90 1.71 -3.73 -3.17
CA ASP A 90 0.39 -3.98 -2.61
C ASP A 90 0.05 -2.80 -1.70
N LEU A 91 -0.93 -1.98 -2.11
CA LEU A 91 -1.25 -0.73 -1.45
C LEU A 91 -2.38 -0.95 -0.45
N HIS A 92 -2.14 -0.60 0.79
CA HIS A 92 -3.04 -0.82 1.91
C HIS A 92 -3.26 0.44 2.75
N ARG A 93 -4.20 0.34 3.66
CA ARG A 93 -4.39 1.24 4.79
C ARG A 93 -4.38 0.43 6.08
N ASP A 94 -3.50 0.78 7.00
CA ASP A 94 -3.31 0.07 8.27
C ASP A 94 -4.58 0.08 9.14
N ALA A 95 -4.93 -1.06 9.72
CA ALA A 95 -6.08 -1.23 10.59
C ALA A 95 -5.71 -0.97 12.05
N LEU A 96 -5.45 0.29 12.39
CA LEU A 96 -5.13 0.70 13.76
C LEU A 96 -6.40 1.08 14.52
N CYS A 97 -6.97 0.12 15.23
CA CYS A 97 -8.12 0.36 16.11
C CYS A 97 -8.06 -0.53 17.35
N SER A 98 -8.66 -0.06 18.43
CA SER A 98 -8.93 -0.87 19.63
C SER A 98 -10.33 -0.53 20.13
N ASP A 99 -11.15 -1.54 20.46
CA ASP A 99 -12.52 -1.44 20.98
C ASP A 99 -13.35 -0.26 20.43
N SER A 100 -13.18 0.93 20.99
CA SER A 100 -13.90 2.15 20.62
C SER A 100 -12.99 3.27 20.09
N VAL A 101 -11.69 3.02 19.95
CA VAL A 101 -10.70 4.02 19.52
C VAL A 101 -10.14 3.69 18.15
N VAL A 102 -10.22 4.64 17.24
CA VAL A 102 -9.60 4.57 15.91
C VAL A 102 -8.39 5.50 15.91
N TYR A 103 -7.22 4.95 15.66
CA TYR A 103 -5.98 5.71 15.66
C TYR A 103 -5.72 6.34 14.29
N LYS A 104 -5.12 7.51 14.31
CA LYS A 104 -4.70 8.29 13.16
C LYS A 104 -3.19 8.49 13.20
N THR A 105 -2.53 8.23 12.09
CA THR A 105 -1.09 8.48 11.94
C THR A 105 -0.88 9.76 11.14
N VAL A 106 -0.13 10.73 11.68
CA VAL A 106 0.01 12.06 11.09
C VAL A 106 1.48 12.40 10.89
N ALA A 107 1.82 12.79 9.66
CA ALA A 107 3.10 13.40 9.32
C ALA A 107 2.98 14.93 9.38
N GLU A 108 4.03 15.59 9.86
CA GLU A 108 4.16 17.04 9.84
C GLU A 108 4.76 17.46 8.50
N VAL A 109 3.94 18.00 7.63
CA VAL A 109 4.35 18.58 6.35
C VAL A 109 3.85 20.01 6.25
N PRO A 110 4.50 20.89 5.48
CA PRO A 110 4.03 22.25 5.29
C PRO A 110 2.57 22.27 4.79
N ASP A 111 1.82 23.22 5.30
CA ASP A 111 0.48 23.64 4.85
C ASP A 111 -0.70 22.69 5.13
N ALA A 112 -0.52 21.42 5.45
CA ALA A 112 -1.68 20.55 5.74
C ALA A 112 -1.29 19.23 6.43
N ALA A 113 -2.21 18.64 7.17
CA ALA A 113 -2.04 17.30 7.73
C ALA A 113 -1.90 16.25 6.60
N CYS A 114 -0.99 15.30 6.81
CA CYS A 114 -0.67 14.22 5.90
C CYS A 114 -0.67 12.89 6.67
N ALA A 115 -1.11 11.81 6.05
CA ALA A 115 -0.98 10.49 6.65
C ALA A 115 0.49 10.07 6.67
N GLN A 116 0.89 9.31 7.71
CA GLN A 116 2.18 8.64 7.65
C GLN A 116 2.12 7.39 6.76
N VAL A 117 3.26 7.01 6.21
CA VAL A 117 3.42 5.82 5.38
C VAL A 117 4.26 4.78 6.13
N MET A 118 3.95 3.51 5.97
CA MET A 118 4.74 2.39 6.50
C MET A 118 5.01 1.37 5.39
N LEU A 119 6.23 0.87 5.36
CA LEU A 119 6.61 -0.26 4.52
C LEU A 119 6.55 -1.54 5.34
N LEU A 120 5.84 -2.54 4.80
CA LEU A 120 5.73 -3.85 5.43
C LEU A 120 6.36 -4.90 4.53
N VAL A 121 7.28 -5.67 5.11
CA VAL A 121 8.06 -6.70 4.42
C VAL A 121 7.81 -8.05 5.07
N GLY A 122 7.32 -8.99 4.28
CA GLY A 122 7.20 -10.38 4.67
C GLY A 122 8.55 -11.07 4.72
N THR A 123 8.70 -12.04 5.63
CA THR A 123 9.91 -12.84 5.77
C THR A 123 9.65 -14.31 5.50
N ASN A 124 10.68 -15.13 5.60
CA ASN A 124 10.57 -16.60 5.54
C ASN A 124 10.44 -17.25 6.93
N ALA A 125 10.19 -16.48 7.98
CA ALA A 125 10.19 -16.98 9.36
C ALA A 125 9.07 -17.98 9.64
N SER A 126 7.95 -17.94 8.87
CA SER A 126 6.89 -18.95 8.93
C SER A 126 7.23 -20.29 8.27
N GLY A 127 8.42 -20.42 7.67
CA GLY A 127 8.84 -21.61 6.91
C GLY A 127 8.29 -21.69 5.49
N LEU A 128 7.53 -20.69 5.04
CA LEU A 128 7.08 -20.60 3.64
C LEU A 128 8.25 -20.21 2.72
N TYR A 129 8.23 -20.75 1.50
CA TYR A 129 9.21 -20.39 0.48
C TYR A 129 9.12 -18.91 0.12
N HIS A 130 10.12 -18.13 0.52
CA HIS A 130 10.27 -16.72 0.23
C HIS A 130 11.75 -16.37 0.00
N PRO A 131 12.28 -16.70 -1.20
CA PRO A 131 13.72 -16.59 -1.46
C PRO A 131 14.21 -15.15 -1.60
N HIS A 132 13.32 -14.20 -1.82
CA HIS A 132 13.63 -12.80 -2.16
C HIS A 132 13.31 -11.79 -1.05
N TRP A 133 13.04 -12.25 0.18
CA TRP A 133 12.64 -11.35 1.25
C TRP A 133 13.74 -10.34 1.64
N GLU A 134 15.02 -10.70 1.52
CA GLU A 134 16.12 -9.78 1.79
C GLU A 134 16.26 -8.71 0.70
N GLU A 135 16.01 -9.05 -0.57
CA GLU A 135 15.97 -8.07 -1.66
C GLU A 135 14.81 -7.09 -1.48
N ASN A 136 13.64 -7.59 -1.09
CA ASN A 136 12.48 -6.77 -0.76
C ASN A 136 12.78 -5.84 0.41
N LEU A 137 13.44 -6.34 1.45
CA LEU A 137 13.88 -5.52 2.59
C LEU A 137 14.89 -4.44 2.16
N ARG A 138 15.85 -4.77 1.29
CA ARG A 138 16.80 -3.77 0.78
C ARG A 138 16.10 -2.65 0.03
N LEU A 139 15.09 -2.97 -0.80
CA LEU A 139 14.26 -1.96 -1.46
C LEU A 139 13.52 -1.11 -0.44
N ALA A 140 12.89 -1.73 0.56
CA ALA A 140 12.19 -1.01 1.62
C ALA A 140 13.11 -0.05 2.38
N VAL A 141 14.31 -0.48 2.76
CA VAL A 141 15.30 0.36 3.45
C VAL A 141 15.74 1.53 2.57
N TYR A 142 15.98 1.30 1.28
CA TYR A 142 16.35 2.36 0.33
C TYR A 142 15.24 3.42 0.20
N LEU A 143 13.98 2.98 0.05
CA LEU A 143 12.84 3.89 -0.04
C LEU A 143 12.61 4.63 1.28
N GLN A 144 12.73 3.94 2.42
CA GLN A 144 12.61 4.53 3.75
C GLN A 144 13.65 5.63 3.96
N ASP A 145 14.91 5.37 3.63
CA ASP A 145 15.98 6.35 3.79
C ASP A 145 15.75 7.59 2.92
N ALA A 146 15.41 7.41 1.65
CA ALA A 146 15.12 8.51 0.74
C ALA A 146 13.92 9.34 1.21
N ALA A 147 12.83 8.69 1.63
CA ALA A 147 11.63 9.36 2.11
C ALA A 147 11.87 10.14 3.42
N VAL A 148 12.63 9.56 4.37
CA VAL A 148 12.97 10.25 5.63
C VAL A 148 13.88 11.46 5.40
N GLN A 149 14.81 11.39 4.44
CA GLN A 149 15.64 12.53 4.08
C GLN A 149 14.83 13.68 3.48
N ALA A 150 13.83 13.38 2.66
CA ALA A 150 12.96 14.38 2.04
C ALA A 150 11.89 14.90 3.03
N HIS A 151 11.28 14.00 3.80
CA HIS A 151 10.14 14.25 4.68
C HIS A 151 10.31 13.50 6.01
N PRO A 152 11.02 14.07 7.00
CA PRO A 152 11.48 13.36 8.21
C PRO A 152 10.39 12.71 9.06
N THR A 153 9.16 13.19 8.99
CA THR A 153 8.04 12.65 9.78
C THR A 153 7.09 11.77 8.97
N LEU A 154 7.31 11.61 7.65
CA LEU A 154 6.40 10.90 6.76
C LEU A 154 6.37 9.40 7.05
N MET A 155 7.55 8.82 7.29
CA MET A 155 7.67 7.37 7.39
C MET A 155 7.53 6.88 8.83
N ARG A 156 6.71 5.85 9.03
CA ARG A 156 6.78 4.99 10.21
C ARG A 156 7.91 3.96 10.02
N PRO A 157 8.42 3.35 11.11
CA PRO A 157 9.42 2.29 10.98
C PRO A 157 8.96 1.14 10.07
N ILE A 158 9.89 0.58 9.28
CA ILE A 158 9.62 -0.64 8.50
C ILE A 158 9.16 -1.76 9.44
N THR A 159 8.10 -2.45 9.07
CA THR A 159 7.59 -3.60 9.82
C THR A 159 7.96 -4.90 9.11
N LEU A 160 8.63 -5.81 9.84
CA LEU A 160 8.89 -7.17 9.38
C LEU A 160 7.85 -8.11 9.96
N VAL A 161 7.27 -8.95 9.12
CA VAL A 161 6.25 -9.93 9.51
C VAL A 161 6.61 -11.34 9.05
N ASN A 162 5.97 -12.32 9.68
CA ASN A 162 6.21 -13.72 9.32
C ASN A 162 5.43 -14.16 8.07
N GLU A 163 4.37 -13.44 7.74
CA GLU A 163 3.51 -13.69 6.59
C GLU A 163 4.19 -13.23 5.30
N ARG A 164 3.95 -13.97 4.21
CA ARG A 164 4.62 -13.77 2.93
C ARG A 164 3.92 -12.75 2.01
N TYR A 165 2.61 -12.60 2.10
CA TYR A 165 1.78 -11.63 1.34
C TYR A 165 2.08 -11.53 -0.17
N ASN A 166 2.29 -12.66 -0.85
CA ASN A 166 2.68 -12.70 -2.27
C ASN A 166 4.04 -12.04 -2.61
N GLN A 167 4.76 -11.49 -1.65
CA GLN A 167 6.04 -10.79 -1.89
C GLN A 167 7.16 -11.71 -2.38
N HIS A 168 6.97 -13.02 -2.34
CA HIS A 168 7.90 -14.00 -2.91
C HIS A 168 7.91 -14.04 -4.44
N LEU A 169 6.96 -13.38 -5.10
CA LEU A 169 6.79 -13.43 -6.54
C LEU A 169 7.80 -12.57 -7.29
N THR A 170 8.33 -11.52 -6.66
CA THR A 170 9.39 -10.69 -7.25
C THR A 170 10.49 -10.34 -6.24
N ARG A 171 11.56 -9.72 -6.71
CA ARG A 171 12.67 -9.21 -5.89
C ARG A 171 12.45 -7.77 -5.41
N GLY A 172 11.30 -7.19 -5.72
CA GLY A 172 10.92 -5.83 -5.37
C GLY A 172 9.45 -5.74 -4.97
N SER A 173 8.97 -6.67 -4.16
CA SER A 173 7.58 -6.67 -3.67
C SER A 173 7.50 -6.08 -2.27
N LEU A 174 6.57 -5.14 -2.08
CA LEU A 174 6.30 -4.47 -0.80
C LEU A 174 4.81 -4.32 -0.57
N ILE A 175 4.39 -4.32 0.69
CA ILE A 175 3.16 -3.66 1.10
C ILE A 175 3.48 -2.23 1.51
N ILE A 176 2.69 -1.29 1.06
CA ILE A 176 2.74 0.11 1.49
C ILE A 176 1.44 0.44 2.20
N GLU A 177 1.54 0.71 3.49
CA GLU A 177 0.42 1.18 4.31
C GLU A 177 0.37 2.70 4.27
N VAL A 178 -0.68 3.27 3.70
CA VAL A 178 -0.87 4.71 3.60
C VAL A 178 -1.87 5.18 4.66
N GLY A 179 -1.34 5.64 5.76
CA GLY A 179 -2.14 6.02 6.92
C GLY A 179 -2.74 4.84 7.65
N SER A 180 -3.78 5.12 8.40
CA SER A 180 -4.50 4.15 9.23
C SER A 180 -6.01 4.39 9.18
N SER A 181 -6.77 3.55 9.86
CA SER A 181 -8.25 3.63 9.92
C SER A 181 -8.79 5.02 10.30
N GLY A 182 -8.01 5.85 11.00
CA GLY A 182 -8.39 7.20 11.42
C GLY A 182 -8.03 8.30 10.43
N ASN A 183 -7.29 8.02 9.37
CA ASN A 183 -6.91 9.03 8.39
C ASN A 183 -8.03 9.31 7.38
N THR A 184 -8.10 10.55 6.92
CA THR A 184 -8.98 10.95 5.83
C THR A 184 -8.39 10.58 4.48
N LEU A 185 -9.24 10.51 3.45
CA LEU A 185 -8.80 10.29 2.07
C LEU A 185 -7.80 11.36 1.62
N GLN A 186 -8.05 12.62 1.96
CA GLN A 186 -7.17 13.73 1.58
C GLN A 186 -5.78 13.61 2.21
N GLU A 187 -5.69 13.13 3.46
CA GLU A 187 -4.41 12.91 4.13
C GLU A 187 -3.62 11.77 3.45
N ALA A 188 -4.31 10.70 3.05
CA ALA A 188 -3.69 9.59 2.31
C ALA A 188 -3.24 10.02 0.91
N VAL A 189 -4.09 10.76 0.18
CA VAL A 189 -3.76 11.32 -1.14
C VAL A 189 -2.56 12.28 -1.07
N ARG A 190 -2.43 13.08 -0.01
CA ARG A 190 -1.24 13.93 0.18
C ARG A 190 0.02 13.09 0.38
N ALA A 191 -0.07 12.03 1.19
CA ALA A 191 1.07 11.17 1.50
C ALA A 191 1.69 10.52 0.25
N VAL A 192 0.87 10.08 -0.71
CA VAL A 192 1.36 9.42 -1.93
C VAL A 192 1.83 10.39 -3.02
N ARG A 193 1.73 11.70 -2.79
CA ARG A 193 2.26 12.74 -3.67
C ARG A 193 3.65 13.24 -3.25
N LEU A 194 4.07 12.91 -2.05
CA LEU A 194 5.38 13.24 -1.49
C LEU A 194 6.44 12.22 -1.92
#